data_cbf772a3cc8ca5319be25ad284bba9c7
#
_entry.id   cbf772a3cc8ca5319be25ad284bba9c7
#
_cell.length_a   1.000
_cell.length_b   1.000
_cell.length_c   1.000
_cell.angle_alpha   90.00
_cell.angle_beta   90.00
_cell.angle_gamma   90.00
#
_symmetry.space_group_name_H-M   'P 1'
#
loop_
_entity.id
_entity.type
_entity.pdbx_description
1 polymer ?
#
loop_
_entity_poly.entity_id
_entity_poly.type
_entity_poly.pdbx_seq_one_letter_code
_entity_poly.pdbx_strand_id
1 'polypeptide(L)'
;MEDWSARQYLKFEDERTRPSRDLLARVPLDAPGLIVDLGCGPGNSTALLAERFPQAEIAGVDSSPDMLRRARERLPECKFVTADIGAWSPQPETELLFANAVMQWLPEHPAVLRRLLAALPQGGVLAVQMADNTSDPALALQREVAAEGPWANNPEVRGAARDDLLPPEFYYDLLKPLCARLDVWHIVYNHVLAGPEAIVEWFKGSSLQPYLRPLDAGGREKFLAAYRDKIAAAYKQRFDGKVLLRFPRLFIVAVR
;
A
#
# COMPACT_ATOMS: atom_id res chain seq x y z
N MET A 1 1.26 19.81 -7.16
CA MET A 1 1.58 18.68 -6.25
C MET A 1 2.35 17.66 -7.09
N GLU A 2 3.62 17.35 -6.79
CA GLU A 2 4.32 16.29 -7.51
C GLU A 2 3.60 14.95 -7.23
N ASP A 3 3.19 14.27 -8.29
CA ASP A 3 2.42 13.03 -8.26
C ASP A 3 3.32 11.83 -7.90
N TRP A 4 2.72 10.69 -7.53
CA TRP A 4 3.44 9.44 -7.31
C TRP A 4 4.07 8.95 -8.61
N SER A 5 5.39 8.66 -8.58
CA SER A 5 6.09 8.18 -9.78
C SER A 5 5.86 6.68 -9.99
N ALA A 6 5.00 6.34 -10.95
CA ALA A 6 4.74 4.96 -11.34
C ALA A 6 6.02 4.23 -11.81
N ARG A 7 6.95 4.93 -12.52
CA ARG A 7 8.24 4.36 -12.94
C ARG A 7 9.12 3.90 -11.77
N GLN A 8 9.18 4.69 -10.68
CA GLN A 8 9.93 4.32 -9.48
C GLN A 8 9.25 3.17 -8.73
N TYR A 9 7.91 3.16 -8.71
CA TYR A 9 7.12 2.11 -8.08
C TYR A 9 7.32 0.74 -8.75
N LEU A 10 7.38 0.69 -10.07
CA LEU A 10 7.49 -0.54 -10.87
C LEU A 10 8.88 -1.21 -10.83
N LYS A 11 9.92 -0.56 -10.28
CA LYS A 11 11.24 -1.19 -10.10
C LYS A 11 11.22 -2.49 -9.27
N PHE A 12 10.22 -2.67 -8.42
CA PHE A 12 10.04 -3.83 -7.54
C PHE A 12 8.64 -4.41 -7.71
N GLU A 13 8.20 -4.55 -8.97
CA GLU A 13 6.84 -4.97 -9.29
C GLU A 13 6.52 -6.35 -8.73
N ASP A 14 7.41 -7.33 -8.88
CA ASP A 14 7.18 -8.71 -8.42
C ASP A 14 7.00 -8.79 -6.91
N GLU A 15 7.90 -8.15 -6.15
CA GLU A 15 7.84 -8.13 -4.69
C GLU A 15 6.61 -7.37 -4.17
N ARG A 16 6.21 -6.31 -4.86
CA ARG A 16 5.02 -5.50 -4.51
C ARG A 16 3.72 -6.20 -4.89
N THR A 17 3.74 -7.03 -5.92
CA THR A 17 2.57 -7.77 -6.39
C THR A 17 2.32 -9.04 -5.59
N ARG A 18 3.35 -9.64 -4.99
CA ARG A 18 3.24 -10.86 -4.18
C ARG A 18 2.17 -10.78 -3.07
N PRO A 19 2.12 -9.73 -2.22
CA PRO A 19 1.07 -9.61 -1.22
C PRO A 19 -0.34 -9.50 -1.80
N SER A 20 -0.48 -8.90 -2.98
CA SER A 20 -1.75 -8.82 -3.67
C SER A 20 -2.24 -10.21 -4.11
N ARG A 21 -1.33 -11.07 -4.61
CA ARG A 21 -1.65 -12.49 -4.93
C ARG A 21 -2.06 -13.26 -3.69
N ASP A 22 -1.33 -13.09 -2.57
CA ASP A 22 -1.62 -13.78 -1.31
C ASP A 22 -2.98 -13.35 -0.73
N LEU A 23 -3.32 -12.05 -0.82
CA LEU A 23 -4.64 -11.52 -0.46
C LEU A 23 -5.74 -12.10 -1.37
N LEU A 24 -5.53 -12.02 -2.69
CA LEU A 24 -6.48 -12.48 -3.68
C LEU A 24 -6.80 -13.98 -3.51
N ALA A 25 -5.81 -14.80 -3.20
CA ALA A 25 -6.00 -16.23 -2.96
C ALA A 25 -6.97 -16.55 -1.80
N ARG A 26 -7.23 -15.60 -0.90
CA ARG A 26 -8.15 -15.74 0.23
C ARG A 26 -9.54 -15.15 -0.02
N VAL A 27 -9.76 -14.52 -1.16
CA VAL A 27 -11.09 -14.00 -1.55
C VAL A 27 -12.02 -15.18 -1.86
N PRO A 28 -13.13 -15.36 -1.11
CA PRO A 28 -14.01 -16.52 -1.25
C PRO A 28 -15.15 -16.26 -2.27
N LEU A 29 -14.80 -15.76 -3.45
CA LEU A 29 -15.72 -15.52 -4.55
C LEU A 29 -15.26 -16.31 -5.77
N ASP A 30 -16.21 -16.94 -6.47
CA ASP A 30 -15.93 -17.71 -7.68
C ASP A 30 -16.12 -16.87 -8.95
N ALA A 31 -17.22 -16.11 -9.04
CA ALA A 31 -17.58 -15.33 -10.23
C ALA A 31 -18.31 -14.03 -9.84
N PRO A 32 -17.63 -13.05 -9.19
CA PRO A 32 -18.23 -11.76 -8.88
C PRO A 32 -18.55 -10.98 -10.15
N GLY A 33 -19.69 -10.25 -10.15
CA GLY A 33 -20.10 -9.42 -11.29
C GLY A 33 -19.35 -8.10 -11.35
N LEU A 34 -19.21 -7.41 -10.21
CA LEU A 34 -18.55 -6.10 -10.13
C LEU A 34 -17.48 -6.07 -9.04
N ILE A 35 -16.27 -5.71 -9.44
CA ILE A 35 -15.09 -5.59 -8.58
C ILE A 35 -14.58 -4.17 -8.60
N VAL A 36 -14.20 -3.63 -7.44
CA VAL A 36 -13.50 -2.35 -7.36
C VAL A 36 -12.15 -2.52 -6.65
N ASP A 37 -11.09 -2.12 -7.35
CA ASP A 37 -9.71 -2.07 -6.85
C ASP A 37 -9.42 -0.67 -6.29
N LEU A 38 -9.37 -0.56 -4.97
CA LEU A 38 -9.17 0.69 -4.23
C LEU A 38 -7.67 1.00 -4.09
N GLY A 39 -7.25 2.18 -4.55
CA GLY A 39 -5.84 2.54 -4.64
C GLY A 39 -5.11 1.67 -5.66
N CYS A 40 -5.72 1.50 -6.83
CA CYS A 40 -5.26 0.57 -7.87
C CYS A 40 -3.85 0.91 -8.41
N GLY A 41 -3.36 2.14 -8.18
CA GLY A 41 -2.08 2.59 -8.67
C GLY A 41 -1.94 2.42 -10.19
N PRO A 42 -0.81 1.89 -10.71
CA PRO A 42 -0.61 1.66 -12.13
C PRO A 42 -1.25 0.37 -12.65
N GLY A 43 -2.20 -0.23 -11.90
CA GLY A 43 -3.01 -1.37 -12.33
C GLY A 43 -2.43 -2.76 -12.02
N ASN A 44 -1.45 -2.88 -11.12
CA ASN A 44 -0.83 -4.17 -10.80
C ASN A 44 -1.82 -5.15 -10.14
N SER A 45 -2.55 -4.72 -9.12
CA SER A 45 -3.61 -5.49 -8.47
C SER A 45 -4.79 -5.71 -9.39
N THR A 46 -5.17 -4.67 -10.15
CA THR A 46 -6.25 -4.75 -11.15
C THR A 46 -5.99 -5.84 -12.19
N ALA A 47 -4.73 -5.99 -12.66
CA ALA A 47 -4.35 -7.06 -13.59
C ALA A 47 -4.57 -8.46 -13.00
N LEU A 48 -4.23 -8.68 -11.72
CA LEU A 48 -4.48 -9.94 -11.04
C LEU A 48 -5.97 -10.24 -10.87
N LEU A 49 -6.78 -9.21 -10.61
CA LEU A 49 -8.23 -9.34 -10.54
C LEU A 49 -8.82 -9.72 -11.89
N ALA A 50 -8.37 -9.08 -12.98
CA ALA A 50 -8.80 -9.39 -14.34
C ALA A 50 -8.40 -10.81 -14.79
N GLU A 51 -7.19 -11.25 -14.40
CA GLU A 51 -6.75 -12.62 -14.67
C GLU A 51 -7.60 -13.66 -13.94
N ARG A 52 -7.92 -13.43 -12.66
CA ARG A 52 -8.70 -14.37 -11.86
C ARG A 52 -10.19 -14.37 -12.20
N PHE A 53 -10.75 -13.20 -12.52
CA PHE A 53 -12.18 -13.01 -12.76
C PHE A 53 -12.44 -12.40 -14.16
N PRO A 54 -12.18 -13.16 -15.24
CA PRO A 54 -12.20 -12.63 -16.61
C PRO A 54 -13.60 -12.22 -17.09
N GLN A 55 -14.67 -12.57 -16.35
CA GLN A 55 -16.04 -12.18 -16.68
C GLN A 55 -16.56 -11.01 -15.84
N ALA A 56 -15.78 -10.57 -14.83
CA ALA A 56 -16.19 -9.47 -13.97
C ALA A 56 -15.99 -8.11 -14.65
N GLU A 57 -16.90 -7.19 -14.37
CA GLU A 57 -16.62 -5.77 -14.58
C GLU A 57 -15.66 -5.29 -13.50
N ILE A 58 -14.52 -4.70 -13.90
CA ILE A 58 -13.51 -4.24 -12.95
C ILE A 58 -13.30 -2.75 -13.10
N ALA A 59 -13.37 -2.05 -11.96
CA ALA A 59 -13.07 -0.63 -11.85
C ALA A 59 -11.89 -0.41 -10.89
N GLY A 60 -10.91 0.40 -11.30
CA GLY A 60 -9.84 0.87 -10.44
C GLY A 60 -10.10 2.30 -9.95
N VAL A 61 -9.87 2.56 -8.68
CA VAL A 61 -10.00 3.90 -8.06
C VAL A 61 -8.65 4.32 -7.49
N ASP A 62 -8.15 5.49 -7.86
CA ASP A 62 -6.93 6.08 -7.31
C ASP A 62 -7.04 7.61 -7.34
N SER A 63 -6.32 8.29 -6.45
CA SER A 63 -6.28 9.76 -6.43
C SER A 63 -5.21 10.35 -7.36
N SER A 64 -4.27 9.53 -7.87
CA SER A 64 -3.13 9.95 -8.69
C SER A 64 -3.45 9.85 -10.18
N PRO A 65 -3.51 10.99 -10.92
CA PRO A 65 -3.69 10.97 -12.37
C PRO A 65 -2.56 10.26 -13.14
N ASP A 66 -1.30 10.33 -12.69
CA ASP A 66 -0.18 9.63 -13.34
C ASP A 66 -0.31 8.10 -13.20
N MET A 67 -0.70 7.64 -12.03
CA MET A 67 -0.98 6.21 -11.80
C MET A 67 -2.11 5.71 -12.70
N LEU A 68 -3.23 6.43 -12.74
CA LEU A 68 -4.39 6.04 -13.56
C LEU A 68 -4.13 6.11 -15.06
N ARG A 69 -3.27 7.03 -15.52
CA ARG A 69 -2.85 7.06 -16.92
C ARG A 69 -2.18 5.74 -17.31
N ARG A 70 -1.24 5.26 -16.50
CA ARG A 70 -0.55 3.99 -16.73
C ARG A 70 -1.46 2.78 -16.57
N ALA A 71 -2.39 2.83 -15.62
CA ALA A 71 -3.38 1.77 -15.47
C ALA A 71 -4.25 1.61 -16.72
N ARG A 72 -4.69 2.72 -17.34
CA ARG A 72 -5.43 2.71 -18.61
C ARG A 72 -4.60 2.21 -19.80
N GLU A 73 -3.32 2.57 -19.84
CA GLU A 73 -2.40 2.05 -20.87
C GLU A 73 -2.21 0.53 -20.75
N ARG A 74 -2.16 0.02 -19.52
CA ARG A 74 -1.95 -1.40 -19.21
C ARG A 74 -3.20 -2.26 -19.38
N LEU A 75 -4.36 -1.74 -18.98
CA LEU A 75 -5.64 -2.46 -18.91
C LEU A 75 -6.76 -1.62 -19.53
N PRO A 76 -6.77 -1.47 -20.87
CA PRO A 76 -7.74 -0.62 -21.57
C PRO A 76 -9.20 -1.10 -21.40
N GLU A 77 -9.42 -2.37 -21.06
CA GLU A 77 -10.74 -2.97 -20.83
C GLU A 77 -11.34 -2.61 -19.46
N CYS A 78 -10.49 -2.17 -18.51
CA CYS A 78 -10.95 -1.83 -17.17
C CYS A 78 -11.33 -0.35 -17.07
N LYS A 79 -12.27 -0.02 -16.20
CA LYS A 79 -12.65 1.36 -15.89
C LYS A 79 -11.71 1.94 -14.83
N PHE A 80 -11.26 3.20 -15.00
CA PHE A 80 -10.42 3.86 -14.01
C PHE A 80 -10.95 5.25 -13.66
N VAL A 81 -11.18 5.48 -12.36
CA VAL A 81 -11.80 6.68 -11.81
C VAL A 81 -10.84 7.39 -10.87
N THR A 82 -10.69 8.71 -11.07
CA THR A 82 -9.95 9.54 -10.11
C THR A 82 -10.88 9.89 -8.95
N ALA A 83 -10.58 9.37 -7.75
CA ALA A 83 -11.34 9.70 -6.55
C ALA A 83 -10.49 9.53 -5.28
N ASP A 84 -10.91 10.22 -4.21
CA ASP A 84 -10.39 10.01 -2.86
C ASP A 84 -11.19 8.89 -2.19
N ILE A 85 -10.51 7.80 -1.84
CA ILE A 85 -11.10 6.62 -1.17
C ILE A 85 -11.75 7.00 0.16
N GLY A 86 -11.20 8.00 0.85
CA GLY A 86 -11.76 8.50 2.11
C GLY A 86 -13.21 8.96 1.99
N ALA A 87 -13.57 9.55 0.84
CA ALA A 87 -14.92 10.05 0.54
C ALA A 87 -15.72 9.15 -0.43
N TRP A 88 -15.04 8.24 -1.14
CA TRP A 88 -15.68 7.39 -2.16
C TRP A 88 -16.58 6.31 -1.55
N SER A 89 -17.64 5.92 -2.28
CA SER A 89 -18.56 4.86 -1.88
C SER A 89 -18.79 3.88 -3.03
N PRO A 90 -18.94 2.57 -2.76
CA PRO A 90 -19.25 1.57 -3.78
C PRO A 90 -20.66 1.70 -4.33
N GLN A 91 -20.86 1.18 -5.53
CA GLN A 91 -22.20 0.94 -6.08
C GLN A 91 -22.86 -0.24 -5.33
N PRO A 92 -24.22 -0.28 -5.26
CA PRO A 92 -24.91 -1.35 -4.55
C PRO A 92 -24.61 -2.78 -5.06
N GLU A 93 -24.23 -2.89 -6.32
CA GLU A 93 -23.90 -4.14 -7.01
C GLU A 93 -22.45 -4.60 -6.82
N THR A 94 -21.64 -3.81 -6.11
CA THR A 94 -20.21 -4.15 -5.88
C THR A 94 -20.10 -5.37 -4.99
N GLU A 95 -19.56 -6.47 -5.52
CA GLU A 95 -19.40 -7.73 -4.78
C GLU A 95 -18.00 -7.91 -4.17
N LEU A 96 -16.98 -7.26 -4.74
CA LEU A 96 -15.64 -7.26 -4.19
C LEU A 96 -15.05 -5.85 -4.12
N LEU A 97 -14.66 -5.44 -2.93
CA LEU A 97 -13.74 -4.32 -2.72
C LEU A 97 -12.36 -4.89 -2.39
N PHE A 98 -11.39 -4.57 -3.23
CA PHE A 98 -10.00 -5.01 -3.08
C PHE A 98 -9.10 -3.82 -2.82
N ALA A 99 -8.28 -3.85 -1.78
CA ALA A 99 -7.40 -2.76 -1.37
C ALA A 99 -6.01 -3.28 -1.01
N ASN A 100 -5.05 -3.12 -1.91
CA ASN A 100 -3.68 -3.56 -1.65
C ASN A 100 -2.73 -2.39 -1.44
N ALA A 101 -2.16 -2.30 -0.23
CA ALA A 101 -1.15 -1.34 0.17
C ALA A 101 -1.57 0.15 0.02
N VAL A 102 -2.84 0.45 0.25
CA VAL A 102 -3.40 1.81 0.17
C VAL A 102 -3.95 2.31 1.51
N MET A 103 -4.70 1.48 2.25
CA MET A 103 -5.44 1.93 3.44
C MET A 103 -4.54 2.50 4.54
N GLN A 104 -3.31 2.04 4.67
CA GLN A 104 -2.33 2.59 5.63
C GLN A 104 -1.94 4.06 5.38
N TRP A 105 -2.33 4.65 4.26
CA TRP A 105 -2.09 6.06 3.94
C TRP A 105 -3.26 6.99 4.34
N LEU A 106 -4.38 6.41 4.75
CA LEU A 106 -5.56 7.13 5.20
C LEU A 106 -5.58 7.18 6.73
N PRO A 107 -5.47 8.37 7.36
CA PRO A 107 -5.50 8.47 8.83
C PRO A 107 -6.75 7.84 9.43
N GLU A 108 -7.90 8.05 8.80
CA GLU A 108 -9.22 7.54 9.23
C GLU A 108 -9.57 6.17 8.61
N HIS A 109 -8.58 5.37 8.17
CA HIS A 109 -8.86 4.08 7.49
C HIS A 109 -9.76 3.14 8.30
N PRO A 110 -9.77 3.09 9.65
CA PRO A 110 -10.72 2.24 10.36
C PRO A 110 -12.18 2.61 10.07
N ALA A 111 -12.50 3.91 10.09
CA ALA A 111 -13.84 4.40 9.77
C ALA A 111 -14.20 4.13 8.29
N VAL A 112 -13.22 4.29 7.40
CA VAL A 112 -13.38 3.99 5.96
C VAL A 112 -13.65 2.50 5.75
N LEU A 113 -12.88 1.59 6.37
CA LEU A 113 -13.09 0.14 6.28
C LEU A 113 -14.49 -0.26 6.76
N ARG A 114 -14.91 0.27 7.90
CA ARG A 114 -16.24 0.01 8.45
C ARG A 114 -17.35 0.47 7.50
N ARG A 115 -17.23 1.67 6.94
CA ARG A 115 -18.19 2.26 6.00
C ARG A 115 -18.25 1.44 4.69
N LEU A 116 -17.12 1.07 4.13
CA LEU A 116 -17.03 0.31 2.90
C LEU A 116 -17.63 -1.09 3.06
N LEU A 117 -17.33 -1.80 4.16
CA LEU A 117 -17.92 -3.11 4.45
C LEU A 117 -19.44 -3.01 4.63
N ALA A 118 -19.92 -1.99 5.35
CA ALA A 118 -21.35 -1.79 5.56
C ALA A 118 -22.13 -1.45 4.26
N ALA A 119 -21.46 -0.93 3.24
CA ALA A 119 -22.08 -0.58 1.96
C ALA A 119 -22.16 -1.75 0.96
N LEU A 120 -21.43 -2.85 1.19
CA LEU A 120 -21.50 -4.02 0.32
C LEU A 120 -22.84 -4.75 0.45
N PRO A 121 -23.30 -5.51 -0.56
CA PRO A 121 -24.45 -6.43 -0.44
C PRO A 121 -24.11 -7.62 0.47
N GLN A 122 -25.13 -8.37 0.89
CA GLN A 122 -24.92 -9.63 1.62
C GLN A 122 -24.11 -10.61 0.76
N GLY A 123 -23.06 -11.20 1.36
CA GLY A 123 -22.09 -12.05 0.65
C GLY A 123 -20.96 -11.27 -0.05
N GLY A 124 -21.07 -9.93 -0.13
CA GLY A 124 -20.00 -9.09 -0.66
C GLY A 124 -18.74 -9.13 0.20
N VAL A 125 -17.58 -8.98 -0.43
CA VAL A 125 -16.27 -9.17 0.20
C VAL A 125 -15.48 -7.88 0.23
N LEU A 126 -14.94 -7.53 1.39
CA LEU A 126 -13.89 -6.53 1.57
C LEU A 126 -12.56 -7.26 1.83
N ALA A 127 -11.61 -7.14 0.90
CA ALA A 127 -10.28 -7.72 0.99
C ALA A 127 -9.23 -6.62 1.06
N VAL A 128 -8.46 -6.57 2.14
CA VAL A 128 -7.51 -5.49 2.44
C VAL A 128 -6.15 -6.05 2.82
N GLN A 129 -5.10 -5.45 2.29
CA GLN A 129 -3.73 -5.66 2.74
C GLN A 129 -3.08 -4.31 3.05
N MET A 130 -2.41 -4.20 4.18
CA MET A 130 -1.70 -3.00 4.63
C MET A 130 -0.27 -3.33 5.04
N ALA A 131 0.66 -2.40 4.76
CA ALA A 131 2.02 -2.52 5.27
C ALA A 131 2.04 -2.18 6.78
N ASP A 132 2.52 -3.12 7.59
CA ASP A 132 2.62 -3.01 9.05
C ASP A 132 4.08 -3.01 9.50
N ASN A 133 4.84 -2.04 9.01
CA ASN A 133 6.29 -2.01 9.10
C ASN A 133 6.87 -0.70 9.64
N THR A 134 6.06 0.12 10.30
CA THR A 134 6.51 1.41 10.85
C THR A 134 7.60 1.25 11.91
N SER A 135 7.56 0.17 12.69
CA SER A 135 8.57 -0.18 13.70
C SER A 135 9.83 -0.87 13.11
N ASP A 136 9.80 -1.30 11.84
CA ASP A 136 10.97 -1.92 11.22
C ASP A 136 12.12 -0.92 11.00
N PRO A 137 13.39 -1.37 11.05
CA PRO A 137 14.55 -0.48 11.01
C PRO A 137 14.53 0.52 9.86
N ALA A 138 14.14 0.11 8.66
CA ALA A 138 14.13 1.01 7.51
C ALA A 138 13.21 2.23 7.71
N LEU A 139 12.02 2.07 8.30
CA LEU A 139 11.12 3.20 8.56
C LEU A 139 11.50 3.97 9.83
N ALA A 140 12.00 3.28 10.84
CA ALA A 140 12.54 3.94 12.03
C ALA A 140 13.68 4.90 11.66
N LEU A 141 14.59 4.48 10.79
CA LEU A 141 15.71 5.31 10.31
C LEU A 141 15.25 6.52 9.48
N GLN A 142 14.11 6.46 8.78
CA GLN A 142 13.55 7.65 8.12
C GLN A 142 13.16 8.72 9.14
N ARG A 143 12.52 8.33 10.26
CA ARG A 143 12.15 9.23 11.35
C ARG A 143 13.38 9.81 12.05
N GLU A 144 14.40 9.00 12.29
CA GLU A 144 15.67 9.47 12.87
C GLU A 144 16.32 10.53 11.98
N VAL A 145 16.48 10.26 10.68
CA VAL A 145 17.02 11.23 9.72
C VAL A 145 16.19 12.51 9.70
N ALA A 146 14.86 12.40 9.72
CA ALA A 146 13.96 13.56 9.76
C ALA A 146 14.16 14.42 11.02
N ALA A 147 14.55 13.81 12.15
CA ALA A 147 14.76 14.50 13.41
C ALA A 147 16.16 15.15 13.55
N GLU A 148 17.15 14.74 12.76
CA GLU A 148 18.56 15.09 13.00
C GLU A 148 19.12 16.13 12.01
N GLY A 149 18.65 16.26 10.81
CA GLY A 149 19.26 17.08 9.77
C GLY A 149 18.87 18.58 9.81
N PRO A 150 19.34 19.37 8.84
CA PRO A 150 18.99 20.78 8.71
C PRO A 150 17.48 21.02 8.47
N TRP A 151 16.75 20.00 8.11
CA TRP A 151 15.29 19.95 7.93
C TRP A 151 14.54 19.64 9.22
N ALA A 152 15.21 19.34 10.35
CA ALA A 152 14.58 18.91 11.60
C ALA A 152 13.56 19.92 12.17
N ASN A 153 13.71 21.21 11.83
CA ASN A 153 12.76 22.25 12.24
C ASN A 153 11.61 22.47 11.23
N ASN A 154 11.60 21.76 10.08
CA ASN A 154 10.50 21.83 9.12
C ASN A 154 9.32 20.96 9.62
N PRO A 155 8.15 21.55 9.95
CA PRO A 155 7.01 20.79 10.47
C PRO A 155 6.45 19.76 9.50
N GLU A 156 6.53 20.01 8.18
CA GLU A 156 6.07 19.06 7.17
C GLU A 156 6.97 17.81 7.12
N VAL A 157 8.29 17.96 7.28
CA VAL A 157 9.23 16.84 7.35
C VAL A 157 9.04 16.06 8.65
N ARG A 158 8.82 16.74 9.78
CA ARG A 158 8.56 16.08 11.07
C ARG A 158 7.25 15.31 11.09
N GLY A 159 6.22 15.84 10.44
CA GLY A 159 4.90 15.21 10.33
C GLY A 159 4.76 14.22 9.16
N ALA A 160 5.85 13.92 8.44
CA ALA A 160 5.82 13.10 7.24
C ALA A 160 5.63 11.59 7.50
N ALA A 161 5.91 11.12 8.73
CA ALA A 161 5.71 9.73 9.09
C ALA A 161 4.22 9.38 9.06
N ARG A 162 3.88 8.23 8.47
CA ARG A 162 2.54 7.68 8.64
C ARG A 162 2.37 7.08 10.04
N ASP A 163 1.12 7.03 10.50
CA ASP A 163 0.76 6.40 11.75
C ASP A 163 1.00 4.87 11.73
N ASP A 164 1.19 4.30 12.92
CA ASP A 164 1.20 2.86 13.11
C ASP A 164 -0.19 2.28 12.81
N LEU A 165 -0.23 1.04 12.32
CA LEU A 165 -1.49 0.33 12.26
C LEU A 165 -1.96 -0.01 13.68
N LEU A 166 -3.26 -0.09 13.84
CA LEU A 166 -3.86 -0.60 15.06
C LEU A 166 -3.66 -2.13 15.15
N PRO A 167 -3.72 -2.73 16.34
CA PRO A 167 -3.53 -4.17 16.49
C PRO A 167 -4.66 -4.97 15.83
N PRO A 168 -4.42 -6.24 15.44
CA PRO A 168 -5.41 -7.09 14.76
C PRO A 168 -6.76 -7.19 15.49
N GLU A 169 -6.74 -7.22 16.81
CA GLU A 169 -7.92 -7.30 17.67
C GLU A 169 -8.84 -6.10 17.45
N PHE A 170 -8.26 -4.91 17.24
CA PHE A 170 -9.03 -3.70 16.97
C PHE A 170 -9.84 -3.85 15.66
N TYR A 171 -9.20 -4.32 14.59
CA TYR A 171 -9.89 -4.54 13.31
C TYR A 171 -10.93 -5.65 13.40
N TYR A 172 -10.65 -6.68 14.19
CA TYR A 172 -11.60 -7.74 14.44
C TYR A 172 -12.87 -7.19 15.13
N ASP A 173 -12.72 -6.47 16.23
CA ASP A 173 -13.85 -5.91 16.99
C ASP A 173 -14.63 -4.88 16.17
N LEU A 174 -13.94 -4.09 15.33
CA LEU A 174 -14.53 -3.08 14.46
C LEU A 174 -15.41 -3.69 13.35
N LEU A 175 -14.95 -4.78 12.73
CA LEU A 175 -15.55 -5.32 11.50
C LEU A 175 -16.45 -6.54 11.76
N LYS A 176 -16.18 -7.33 12.79
CA LYS A 176 -16.94 -8.56 13.10
C LYS A 176 -18.45 -8.34 13.24
N PRO A 177 -18.95 -7.25 13.85
CA PRO A 177 -20.39 -7.01 13.95
C PRO A 177 -21.10 -6.81 12.59
N LEU A 178 -20.34 -6.53 11.50
CA LEU A 178 -20.87 -6.21 10.18
C LEU A 178 -20.73 -7.37 9.18
N CYS A 179 -20.10 -8.48 9.55
CA CYS A 179 -19.81 -9.55 8.60
C CYS A 179 -20.06 -10.95 9.18
N ALA A 180 -20.47 -11.86 8.32
CA ALA A 180 -20.66 -13.27 8.64
C ALA A 180 -19.32 -13.98 8.90
N ARG A 181 -18.32 -13.68 8.05
CA ARG A 181 -16.98 -14.24 8.14
C ARG A 181 -15.93 -13.13 8.16
N LEU A 182 -14.95 -13.26 9.04
CA LEU A 182 -13.80 -12.36 9.14
C LEU A 182 -12.53 -13.18 9.35
N ASP A 183 -11.53 -12.93 8.51
CA ASP A 183 -10.18 -13.46 8.62
C ASP A 183 -9.18 -12.30 8.73
N VAL A 184 -8.33 -12.31 9.75
CA VAL A 184 -7.31 -11.29 10.02
C VAL A 184 -6.00 -11.98 10.30
N TRP A 185 -4.94 -11.71 9.52
CA TRP A 185 -3.65 -12.37 9.70
C TRP A 185 -2.48 -11.50 9.30
N HIS A 186 -1.27 -11.88 9.74
CA HIS A 186 -0.01 -11.29 9.30
C HIS A 186 0.80 -12.23 8.43
N ILE A 187 1.50 -11.65 7.45
CA ILE A 187 2.59 -12.31 6.72
C ILE A 187 3.83 -11.42 6.84
N VAL A 188 4.97 -12.01 7.18
CA VAL A 188 6.26 -11.35 7.16
C VAL A 188 7.03 -11.77 5.92
N TYR A 189 7.17 -10.86 4.95
CA TYR A 189 8.04 -11.06 3.80
C TYR A 189 9.48 -10.70 4.15
N ASN A 190 10.44 -11.43 3.59
CA ASN A 190 11.84 -11.04 3.59
C ASN A 190 12.26 -10.87 2.13
N HIS A 191 12.23 -9.61 1.65
CA HIS A 191 12.62 -9.31 0.28
C HIS A 191 14.12 -9.36 0.14
N VAL A 192 14.60 -10.17 -0.82
CA VAL A 192 16.02 -10.32 -1.13
C VAL A 192 16.42 -9.21 -2.11
N LEU A 193 17.15 -8.21 -1.64
CA LEU A 193 17.54 -7.04 -2.42
C LEU A 193 19.03 -7.04 -2.71
N ALA A 194 19.46 -6.39 -3.81
CA ALA A 194 20.82 -6.40 -4.32
C ALA A 194 21.87 -5.76 -3.39
N GLY A 195 21.43 -5.05 -2.34
CA GLY A 195 22.26 -4.39 -1.35
C GLY A 195 21.51 -3.29 -0.63
N PRO A 196 22.15 -2.57 0.32
CA PRO A 196 21.49 -1.51 1.09
C PRO A 196 20.90 -0.39 0.23
N GLU A 197 21.56 -0.05 -0.88
CA GLU A 197 21.06 0.97 -1.82
C GLU A 197 19.69 0.61 -2.40
N ALA A 198 19.43 -0.68 -2.66
CA ALA A 198 18.14 -1.13 -3.15
C ALA A 198 17.00 -0.91 -2.14
N ILE A 199 17.31 -0.88 -0.83
CA ILE A 199 16.34 -0.50 0.22
C ILE A 199 15.98 0.99 0.08
N VAL A 200 16.96 1.86 -0.14
CA VAL A 200 16.73 3.29 -0.36
C VAL A 200 15.83 3.48 -1.60
N GLU A 201 16.19 2.80 -2.71
CA GLU A 201 15.40 2.85 -3.94
C GLU A 201 13.96 2.31 -3.75
N TRP A 202 13.78 1.26 -2.94
CA TRP A 202 12.44 0.76 -2.58
C TRP A 202 11.57 1.86 -1.97
N PHE A 203 12.09 2.55 -0.96
CA PHE A 203 11.32 3.55 -0.22
C PHE A 203 11.22 4.90 -0.91
N LYS A 204 12.09 5.22 -1.88
CA LYS A 204 11.93 6.39 -2.75
C LYS A 204 10.62 6.39 -3.55
N GLY A 205 10.10 5.21 -3.87
CA GLY A 205 8.78 5.06 -4.52
C GLY A 205 7.59 5.04 -3.54
N SER A 206 7.82 5.25 -2.25
CA SER A 206 6.75 5.15 -1.23
C SER A 206 7.02 6.06 -0.02
N SER A 207 7.38 5.51 1.14
CA SER A 207 7.43 6.22 2.43
C SER A 207 8.45 7.35 2.54
N LEU A 208 9.44 7.45 1.65
CA LEU A 208 10.33 8.60 1.60
C LEU A 208 9.69 9.84 0.94
N GLN A 209 8.68 9.68 0.11
CA GLN A 209 8.06 10.80 -0.62
C GLN A 209 7.55 11.92 0.30
N PRO A 210 6.80 11.63 1.39
CA PRO A 210 6.36 12.68 2.31
C PRO A 210 7.50 13.50 2.93
N TYR A 211 8.65 12.87 3.20
CA TYR A 211 9.84 13.57 3.72
C TYR A 211 10.55 14.42 2.67
N LEU A 212 10.59 13.95 1.42
CA LEU A 212 11.34 14.60 0.35
C LEU A 212 10.60 15.75 -0.31
N ARG A 213 9.26 15.67 -0.38
CA ARG A 213 8.44 16.71 -1.03
C ARG A 213 8.65 18.12 -0.48
N PRO A 214 8.73 18.35 0.83
CA PRO A 214 8.93 19.68 1.39
C PRO A 214 10.35 20.25 1.20
N LEU A 215 11.30 19.45 0.70
CA LEU A 215 12.71 19.83 0.57
C LEU A 215 13.02 20.29 -0.85
N ASP A 216 13.94 21.25 -0.96
CA ASP A 216 14.57 21.62 -2.22
C ASP A 216 15.51 20.50 -2.74
N ALA A 217 16.08 20.66 -3.92
CA ALA A 217 16.93 19.66 -4.54
C ALA A 217 18.15 19.29 -3.67
N GLY A 218 18.82 20.29 -3.09
CA GLY A 218 19.98 20.08 -2.20
C GLY A 218 19.61 19.41 -0.88
N GLY A 219 18.45 19.76 -0.31
CA GLY A 219 17.91 19.12 0.89
C GLY A 219 17.53 17.67 0.64
N ARG A 220 16.88 17.36 -0.48
CA ARG A 220 16.56 15.98 -0.89
C ARG A 220 17.81 15.10 -1.02
N GLU A 221 18.86 15.62 -1.67
CA GLU A 221 20.12 14.90 -1.83
C GLU A 221 20.78 14.59 -0.48
N LYS A 222 20.86 15.58 0.40
CA LYS A 222 21.42 15.43 1.75
C LYS A 222 20.60 14.48 2.62
N PHE A 223 19.26 14.56 2.56
CA PHE A 223 18.39 13.62 3.27
C PHE A 223 18.61 12.18 2.82
N LEU A 224 18.64 11.96 1.50
CA LEU A 224 18.87 10.63 0.94
C LEU A 224 20.26 10.10 1.26
N ALA A 225 21.30 10.95 1.31
CA ALA A 225 22.65 10.56 1.71
C ALA A 225 22.66 10.10 3.18
N ALA A 226 22.11 10.89 4.10
CA ALA A 226 22.02 10.54 5.52
C ALA A 226 21.22 9.25 5.74
N TYR A 227 20.11 9.08 5.03
CA TYR A 227 19.33 7.85 5.11
C TYR A 227 20.10 6.64 4.57
N ARG A 228 20.79 6.78 3.45
CA ARG A 228 21.64 5.74 2.85
C ARG A 228 22.71 5.26 3.83
N ASP A 229 23.40 6.17 4.51
CA ASP A 229 24.45 5.83 5.47
C ASP A 229 23.87 5.01 6.64
N LYS A 230 22.74 5.42 7.20
CA LYS A 230 22.05 4.68 8.27
C LYS A 230 21.56 3.29 7.78
N ILE A 231 21.01 3.19 6.59
CA ILE A 231 20.60 1.91 5.99
C ILE A 231 21.79 0.97 5.80
N ALA A 232 22.92 1.48 5.28
CA ALA A 232 24.14 0.67 5.09
C ALA A 232 24.70 0.15 6.41
N ALA A 233 24.59 0.93 7.49
CA ALA A 233 24.99 0.51 8.83
C ALA A 233 24.06 -0.56 9.43
N ALA A 234 22.73 -0.44 9.21
CA ALA A 234 21.74 -1.33 9.79
C ALA A 234 21.56 -2.66 9.04
N TYR A 235 21.66 -2.64 7.70
CA TYR A 235 21.43 -3.82 6.86
C TYR A 235 22.73 -4.43 6.37
N LYS A 236 23.24 -5.40 7.15
CA LYS A 236 24.47 -6.13 6.82
C LYS A 236 24.24 -7.00 5.58
N GLN A 237 25.16 -6.88 4.61
CA GLN A 237 25.18 -7.77 3.45
C GLN A 237 25.41 -9.23 3.87
N ARG A 238 24.72 -10.13 3.20
CA ARG A 238 24.87 -11.57 3.32
C ARG A 238 26.11 -12.02 2.50
N PHE A 239 26.44 -13.30 2.57
CA PHE A 239 27.62 -13.87 1.88
C PHE A 239 27.62 -13.67 0.36
N ASP A 240 26.43 -13.47 -0.24
CA ASP A 240 26.20 -13.22 -1.67
C ASP A 240 26.09 -11.72 -2.01
N GLY A 241 26.38 -10.82 -1.06
CA GLY A 241 26.30 -9.37 -1.23
C GLY A 241 24.89 -8.80 -1.11
N LYS A 242 23.87 -9.63 -0.92
CA LYS A 242 22.47 -9.21 -0.82
C LYS A 242 22.09 -8.82 0.61
N VAL A 243 20.95 -8.14 0.75
CA VAL A 243 20.32 -7.82 2.04
C VAL A 243 18.90 -8.37 2.10
N LEU A 244 18.43 -8.63 3.32
CA LEU A 244 17.03 -9.03 3.55
C LEU A 244 16.27 -7.85 4.14
N LEU A 245 15.30 -7.34 3.38
CA LEU A 245 14.35 -6.34 3.85
C LEU A 245 13.15 -7.07 4.44
N ARG A 246 13.07 -7.08 5.79
CA ARG A 246 11.88 -7.57 6.49
C ARG A 246 10.71 -6.62 6.23
N PHE A 247 9.55 -7.18 5.90
CA PHE A 247 8.39 -6.40 5.52
C PHE A 247 7.09 -7.07 5.98
N PRO A 248 6.66 -6.86 7.23
CA PRO A 248 5.39 -7.37 7.73
C PRO A 248 4.20 -6.66 7.10
N ARG A 249 3.13 -7.41 6.90
CA ARG A 249 1.88 -6.94 6.33
C ARG A 249 0.69 -7.55 7.05
N LEU A 250 -0.29 -6.72 7.33
CA LEU A 250 -1.58 -7.12 7.87
C LEU A 250 -2.57 -7.36 6.72
N PHE A 251 -3.33 -8.43 6.82
CA PHE A 251 -4.35 -8.85 5.87
C PHE A 251 -5.70 -8.96 6.56
N ILE A 252 -6.74 -8.58 5.86
CA ILE A 252 -8.13 -8.66 6.32
C ILE A 252 -9.00 -9.12 5.15
N VAL A 253 -9.81 -10.16 5.36
CA VAL A 253 -10.88 -10.55 4.45
C VAL A 253 -12.18 -10.66 5.24
N ALA A 254 -13.13 -9.81 4.92
CA ALA A 254 -14.44 -9.76 5.55
C ALA A 254 -15.55 -10.05 4.52
N VAL A 255 -16.44 -10.98 4.84
CA VAL A 255 -17.64 -11.31 4.04
C VAL A 255 -18.84 -10.76 4.77
N ARG A 256 -19.57 -9.84 4.15
CA ARG A 256 -20.77 -9.24 4.72
C ARG A 256 -21.94 -10.19 4.89
#